data_b8abac8b05cf5b7ef447def977a018ef
#
_entry.id   b8abac8b05cf5b7ef447def977a018ef
#
_cell.length_a   1.000
_cell.length_b   1.000
_cell.length_c   1.000
_cell.angle_alpha   90.00
_cell.angle_beta   90.00
_cell.angle_gamma   90.00
#
_symmetry.space_group_name_H-M   'P 1'
#
loop_
_entity.id
_entity.type
_entity.pdbx_description
1 polymer ?
#
loop_
_entity_poly.entity_id
_entity_poly.type
_entity_poly.pdbx_seq_one_letter_code
_entity_poly.pdbx_strand_id
1 'polypeptide(L)'
;IEHASVKECFNELERLGFEVVRISPNKDGEITYQDIVNAVDDNTFLVSCMLVNNETGYILPIEKSYSIIKKLYPDVITHCDCVQGFLKVPINVRTLKADLISISGHKVHAPKGVGALYVAKGTRISKSNLGGKQEKGFRSGTEALPNIAGFGSAVEVFYPTIKERFEYVSSLKEYLINSISKYNWISLNSKLDGSPYIVNISVRGIRSEIMLHFLEEKNIYISSGSACSKGEKSGVLGQFGISDKLSDSAIRVSFCETNTTKDIDALVDALVEGYNKILKS
;
A
#
# COMPACT_ATOMS: atom_id res chain seq x y z
N ILE A 1 -9.52 0.36 4.54
CA ILE A 1 -8.58 -0.28 3.61
C ILE A 1 -7.13 -0.33 4.14
N GLU A 2 -6.93 -0.03 5.41
CA GLU A 2 -5.62 -0.03 6.06
C GLU A 2 -4.96 -1.42 6.06
N HIS A 3 -3.64 -1.44 6.05
CA HIS A 3 -2.86 -2.66 6.28
C HIS A 3 -3.13 -3.22 7.70
N ALA A 4 -3.01 -4.53 7.88
CA ALA A 4 -3.25 -5.19 9.18
C ALA A 4 -2.47 -4.57 10.33
N SER A 5 -1.24 -4.09 10.11
CA SER A 5 -0.42 -3.43 11.14
C SER A 5 -1.03 -2.16 11.72
N VAL A 6 -1.88 -1.47 10.96
CA VAL A 6 -2.64 -0.30 11.42
C VAL A 6 -4.02 -0.71 11.90
N LYS A 7 -4.70 -1.56 11.11
CA LYS A 7 -6.06 -2.05 11.42
C LYS A 7 -6.14 -2.69 12.81
N GLU A 8 -5.18 -3.56 13.14
CA GLU A 8 -5.18 -4.24 14.45
C GLU A 8 -4.93 -3.27 15.62
N CYS A 9 -4.16 -2.19 15.40
CA CYS A 9 -4.02 -1.14 16.42
C CYS A 9 -5.36 -0.42 16.67
N PHE A 10 -6.15 -0.15 15.62
CA PHE A 10 -7.48 0.44 15.79
C PHE A 10 -8.49 -0.54 16.39
N ASN A 11 -8.41 -1.83 16.08
CA ASN A 11 -9.22 -2.85 16.73
C ASN A 11 -8.92 -2.89 18.25
N GLU A 12 -7.66 -2.74 18.64
CA GLU A 12 -7.29 -2.67 20.06
C GLU A 12 -7.80 -1.40 20.74
N LEU A 13 -7.72 -0.24 20.07
CA LEU A 13 -8.30 1.00 20.60
C LEU A 13 -9.79 0.87 20.81
N GLU A 14 -10.52 0.26 19.89
CA GLU A 14 -11.97 -0.01 20.01
C GLU A 14 -12.25 -0.93 21.22
N ARG A 15 -11.43 -1.97 21.42
CA ARG A 15 -11.52 -2.87 22.59
C ARG A 15 -11.26 -2.13 23.91
N LEU A 16 -10.45 -1.08 23.88
CA LEU A 16 -10.17 -0.22 25.04
C LEU A 16 -11.26 0.85 25.26
N GLY A 17 -12.32 0.88 24.45
CA GLY A 17 -13.48 1.75 24.62
C GLY A 17 -13.41 3.07 23.83
N PHE A 18 -12.45 3.22 22.93
CA PHE A 18 -12.45 4.35 22.00
C PHE A 18 -13.44 4.10 20.86
N GLU A 19 -14.12 5.14 20.42
CA GLU A 19 -14.92 5.09 19.19
C GLU A 19 -13.99 5.11 17.98
N VAL A 20 -14.18 4.14 17.06
CA VAL A 20 -13.39 4.01 15.83
C VAL A 20 -14.30 4.10 14.62
N VAL A 21 -14.19 5.18 13.88
CA VAL A 21 -14.90 5.39 12.61
C VAL A 21 -14.03 4.87 11.46
N ARG A 22 -14.55 3.91 10.69
CA ARG A 22 -13.87 3.32 9.54
C ARG A 22 -14.49 3.81 8.23
N ILE A 23 -13.69 4.50 7.41
CA ILE A 23 -14.11 5.00 6.12
C ILE A 23 -13.87 3.93 5.06
N SER A 24 -14.92 3.56 4.34
CA SER A 24 -14.87 2.63 3.22
C SER A 24 -14.98 3.37 1.88
N PRO A 25 -14.42 2.82 0.79
CA PRO A 25 -14.67 3.34 -0.54
C PRO A 25 -16.18 3.41 -0.86
N ASN A 26 -16.55 4.41 -1.62
CA ASN A 26 -17.92 4.56 -2.14
C ASN A 26 -18.20 3.50 -3.25
N LYS A 27 -19.41 3.55 -3.83
CA LYS A 27 -19.84 2.62 -4.90
C LYS A 27 -18.95 2.67 -6.17
N ASP A 28 -18.20 3.75 -6.36
CA ASP A 28 -17.27 3.92 -7.47
C ASP A 28 -15.84 3.45 -7.11
N GLY A 29 -15.67 2.86 -5.92
CA GLY A 29 -14.39 2.41 -5.38
C GLY A 29 -13.45 3.56 -5.02
N GLU A 30 -13.98 4.67 -4.49
CA GLU A 30 -13.22 5.87 -4.15
C GLU A 30 -13.41 6.27 -2.70
N ILE A 31 -12.35 6.75 -2.07
CA ILE A 31 -12.37 7.51 -0.82
C ILE A 31 -11.99 8.94 -1.18
N THR A 32 -12.97 9.84 -1.13
CA THR A 32 -12.74 11.25 -1.44
C THR A 32 -12.15 11.98 -0.23
N TYR A 33 -11.59 13.17 -0.45
CA TYR A 33 -11.14 13.99 0.67
C TYR A 33 -12.30 14.45 1.56
N GLN A 34 -13.50 14.61 0.99
CA GLN A 34 -14.71 14.91 1.75
C GLN A 34 -15.08 13.79 2.71
N ASP A 35 -15.00 12.53 2.28
CA ASP A 35 -15.29 11.37 3.13
C ASP A 35 -14.39 11.36 4.37
N ILE A 36 -13.10 11.68 4.18
CA ILE A 36 -12.14 11.74 5.28
C ILE A 36 -12.42 12.95 6.19
N VAL A 37 -12.67 14.12 5.62
CA VAL A 37 -12.90 15.34 6.40
C VAL A 37 -14.23 15.29 7.16
N ASN A 38 -15.29 14.78 6.55
CA ASN A 38 -16.62 14.69 7.15
C ASN A 38 -16.71 13.67 8.30
N ALA A 39 -15.75 12.75 8.39
CA ALA A 39 -15.67 11.79 9.49
C ALA A 39 -14.97 12.34 10.74
N VAL A 40 -14.49 13.59 10.69
CA VAL A 40 -13.76 14.25 11.80
C VAL A 40 -14.69 15.23 12.51
N ASP A 41 -14.72 15.17 13.83
CA ASP A 41 -15.47 16.08 14.70
C ASP A 41 -14.61 16.58 15.88
N ASP A 42 -15.22 17.32 16.80
CA ASP A 42 -14.55 17.88 17.98
C ASP A 42 -14.07 16.82 18.99
N ASN A 43 -14.57 15.59 18.91
CA ASN A 43 -14.14 14.46 19.76
C ASN A 43 -13.01 13.65 19.11
N THR A 44 -12.69 13.90 17.85
CA THR A 44 -11.66 13.18 17.13
C THR A 44 -10.26 13.62 17.61
N PHE A 45 -9.46 12.67 18.08
CA PHE A 45 -8.08 12.93 18.50
C PHE A 45 -7.02 12.41 17.51
N LEU A 46 -7.36 11.43 16.68
CA LEU A 46 -6.45 10.81 15.72
C LEU A 46 -7.15 10.47 14.40
N VAL A 47 -6.55 10.88 13.30
CA VAL A 47 -6.91 10.43 11.95
C VAL A 47 -5.74 9.67 11.36
N SER A 48 -5.97 8.44 10.91
CA SER A 48 -4.93 7.62 10.27
C SER A 48 -5.41 7.14 8.91
N CYS A 49 -4.65 7.42 7.87
CA CYS A 49 -4.93 6.94 6.53
C CYS A 49 -3.63 6.53 5.84
N MET A 50 -3.65 5.40 5.13
CA MET A 50 -2.53 5.05 4.27
C MET A 50 -2.46 5.96 3.04
N LEU A 51 -1.25 6.21 2.54
CA LEU A 51 -1.08 6.99 1.31
C LEU A 51 -1.40 6.17 0.07
N VAL A 52 -0.90 4.94 0.03
CA VAL A 52 -1.06 4.02 -1.11
C VAL A 52 -1.52 2.67 -0.60
N ASN A 53 -2.62 2.18 -1.14
CA ASN A 53 -3.12 0.86 -0.78
C ASN A 53 -2.22 -0.24 -1.35
N ASN A 54 -1.83 -1.17 -0.49
CA ASN A 54 -0.87 -2.23 -0.80
C ASN A 54 -1.41 -3.35 -1.71
N GLU A 55 -2.72 -3.40 -1.95
CA GLU A 55 -3.36 -4.43 -2.77
C GLU A 55 -3.76 -3.91 -4.15
N THR A 56 -4.36 -2.72 -4.20
CA THR A 56 -4.89 -2.13 -5.44
C THR A 56 -4.02 -1.02 -6.02
N GLY A 57 -3.08 -0.48 -5.23
CA GLY A 57 -2.30 0.69 -5.62
C GLY A 57 -3.09 2.01 -5.56
N TYR A 58 -4.32 2.01 -4.99
CA TYR A 58 -5.11 3.22 -4.86
C TYR A 58 -4.36 4.27 -4.03
N ILE A 59 -4.30 5.51 -4.53
CA ILE A 59 -3.66 6.64 -3.84
C ILE A 59 -4.76 7.45 -3.17
N LEU A 60 -4.69 7.59 -1.84
CA LEU A 60 -5.65 8.37 -1.08
C LEU A 60 -5.31 9.87 -1.14
N PRO A 61 -6.30 10.76 -1.12
CA PRO A 61 -6.14 12.22 -1.22
C PRO A 61 -5.69 12.86 0.10
N ILE A 62 -4.60 12.33 0.70
CA ILE A 62 -4.14 12.66 2.06
C ILE A 62 -3.78 14.12 2.21
N GLU A 63 -3.01 14.68 1.27
CA GLU A 63 -2.54 16.07 1.35
C GLU A 63 -3.71 17.05 1.47
N LYS A 64 -4.73 16.87 0.62
CA LYS A 64 -5.92 17.73 0.64
C LYS A 64 -6.73 17.51 1.92
N SER A 65 -6.94 16.26 2.31
CA SER A 65 -7.71 15.91 3.52
C SER A 65 -7.06 16.48 4.78
N TYR A 66 -5.77 16.21 4.97
CA TYR A 66 -5.06 16.64 6.18
C TYR A 66 -4.86 18.16 6.23
N SER A 67 -4.69 18.81 5.06
CA SER A 67 -4.64 20.28 5.02
C SER A 67 -5.93 20.93 5.50
N ILE A 68 -7.09 20.33 5.20
CA ILE A 68 -8.39 20.85 5.65
C ILE A 68 -8.60 20.50 7.13
N ILE A 69 -8.32 19.26 7.53
CA ILE A 69 -8.44 18.82 8.94
C ILE A 69 -7.61 19.72 9.85
N LYS A 70 -6.35 19.98 9.51
CA LYS A 70 -5.49 20.84 10.32
C LYS A 70 -5.94 22.30 10.41
N LYS A 71 -6.77 22.78 9.48
CA LYS A 71 -7.40 24.11 9.56
C LYS A 71 -8.62 24.12 10.46
N LEU A 72 -9.46 23.07 10.37
CA LEU A 72 -10.71 22.97 11.12
C LEU A 72 -10.48 22.46 12.54
N TYR A 73 -9.60 21.49 12.69
CA TYR A 73 -9.32 20.76 13.91
C TYR A 73 -7.79 20.69 14.16
N PRO A 74 -7.15 21.78 14.57
CA PRO A 74 -5.69 21.89 14.65
C PRO A 74 -5.06 20.92 15.64
N ASP A 75 -5.79 20.50 16.67
CA ASP A 75 -5.32 19.58 17.73
C ASP A 75 -5.43 18.10 17.35
N VAL A 76 -6.17 17.76 16.31
CA VAL A 76 -6.27 16.39 15.81
C VAL A 76 -4.91 15.93 15.28
N ILE A 77 -4.42 14.82 15.79
CA ILE A 77 -3.19 14.18 15.30
C ILE A 77 -3.48 13.49 13.97
N THR A 78 -2.66 13.74 12.96
CA THR A 78 -2.77 13.09 11.66
C THR A 78 -1.61 12.12 11.45
N HIS A 79 -1.93 10.86 11.18
CA HIS A 79 -0.98 9.81 10.86
C HIS A 79 -1.15 9.33 9.42
N CYS A 80 -0.03 9.13 8.72
CA CYS A 80 -0.05 8.54 7.39
C CYS A 80 0.86 7.31 7.31
N ASP A 81 0.29 6.16 6.95
CA ASP A 81 1.07 5.00 6.54
C ASP A 81 1.58 5.23 5.11
N CYS A 82 2.86 5.58 5.00
CA CYS A 82 3.55 5.80 3.73
C CYS A 82 4.39 4.59 3.29
N VAL A 83 4.20 3.41 3.86
CA VAL A 83 5.01 2.22 3.56
C VAL A 83 5.03 1.89 2.07
N GLN A 84 3.93 2.03 1.36
CA GLN A 84 3.86 1.81 -0.09
C GLN A 84 4.13 3.06 -0.93
N GLY A 85 4.12 4.25 -0.31
CA GLY A 85 4.34 5.52 -1.01
C GLY A 85 5.76 6.06 -0.89
N PHE A 86 6.46 5.78 0.22
CA PHE A 86 7.79 6.30 0.47
C PHE A 86 8.79 5.91 -0.63
N LEU A 87 9.54 6.87 -1.14
CA LEU A 87 10.49 6.76 -2.26
C LEU A 87 9.91 6.22 -3.58
N LYS A 88 8.58 6.09 -3.68
CA LYS A 88 7.87 5.60 -4.87
C LYS A 88 6.94 6.67 -5.45
N VAL A 89 6.17 7.31 -4.59
CA VAL A 89 5.27 8.40 -4.99
C VAL A 89 5.91 9.72 -4.56
N PRO A 90 5.91 10.75 -5.43
CA PRO A 90 6.39 12.07 -5.03
C PRO A 90 5.54 12.62 -3.89
N ILE A 91 6.10 12.69 -2.69
CA ILE A 91 5.47 13.24 -1.50
C ILE A 91 6.38 14.29 -0.86
N ASN A 92 5.75 15.31 -0.29
CA ASN A 92 6.47 16.31 0.51
C ASN A 92 5.84 16.35 1.90
N VAL A 93 6.62 16.08 2.93
CA VAL A 93 6.18 16.08 4.32
C VAL A 93 5.52 17.40 4.74
N ARG A 94 6.00 18.53 4.19
CA ARG A 94 5.46 19.87 4.51
C ARG A 94 4.05 20.09 3.95
N THR A 95 3.76 19.51 2.77
CA THR A 95 2.44 19.63 2.13
C THR A 95 1.49 18.55 2.59
N LEU A 96 2.01 17.37 2.92
CA LEU A 96 1.21 16.25 3.41
C LEU A 96 0.48 16.54 4.72
N LYS A 97 1.02 17.45 5.55
CA LYS A 97 0.42 17.87 6.82
C LYS A 97 0.16 16.73 7.80
N ALA A 98 0.92 15.64 7.69
CA ALA A 98 0.88 14.56 8.65
C ALA A 98 1.79 14.86 9.86
N ASP A 99 1.27 14.67 11.07
CA ASP A 99 2.05 14.76 12.30
C ASP A 99 2.94 13.53 12.52
N LEU A 100 2.47 12.38 12.03
CA LEU A 100 3.15 11.10 12.11
C LEU A 100 3.19 10.44 10.72
N ILE A 101 4.34 9.89 10.33
CA ILE A 101 4.45 9.13 9.08
C ILE A 101 5.23 7.84 9.34
N SER A 102 4.59 6.71 9.05
CA SER A 102 5.23 5.39 9.13
C SER A 102 5.83 4.98 7.79
N ILE A 103 7.07 4.51 7.80
CA ILE A 103 7.78 3.99 6.61
C ILE A 103 8.50 2.69 6.95
N SER A 104 8.73 1.84 5.95
CA SER A 104 9.41 0.54 6.12
C SER A 104 10.49 0.34 5.07
N GLY A 105 11.70 -0.02 5.53
CA GLY A 105 12.87 -0.15 4.68
C GLY A 105 12.74 -1.24 3.60
N HIS A 106 12.18 -2.40 3.94
CA HIS A 106 12.08 -3.53 2.98
C HIS A 106 11.17 -3.26 1.77
N LYS A 107 10.39 -2.18 1.77
CA LYS A 107 9.58 -1.76 0.60
C LYS A 107 10.34 -0.87 -0.37
N VAL A 108 11.57 -0.49 0.00
CA VAL A 108 12.43 0.41 -0.79
C VAL A 108 13.86 -0.15 -0.88
N HIS A 109 13.97 -1.48 -1.05
CA HIS A 109 15.22 -2.23 -1.24
C HIS A 109 16.22 -2.16 -0.08
N ALA A 110 15.81 -1.67 1.09
CA ALA A 110 16.60 -1.71 2.31
C ALA A 110 16.46 -3.07 3.03
N PRO A 111 17.32 -3.38 4.03
CA PRO A 111 17.20 -4.59 4.82
C PRO A 111 15.83 -4.75 5.48
N LYS A 112 15.42 -6.00 5.71
CA LYS A 112 14.24 -6.32 6.54
C LYS A 112 14.52 -5.97 8.01
N GLY A 113 13.45 -5.68 8.76
CA GLY A 113 13.55 -5.40 10.20
C GLY A 113 13.93 -3.96 10.55
N VAL A 114 13.93 -3.04 9.60
CA VAL A 114 14.15 -1.61 9.81
C VAL A 114 13.01 -0.80 9.20
N GLY A 115 12.64 0.25 9.88
CA GLY A 115 11.67 1.25 9.45
C GLY A 115 11.88 2.54 10.23
N ALA A 116 11.10 3.55 9.96
CA ALA A 116 11.15 4.81 10.71
C ALA A 116 9.75 5.38 10.91
N LEU A 117 9.61 6.12 12.01
CA LEU A 117 8.47 6.97 12.30
C LEU A 117 8.93 8.43 12.25
N TYR A 118 8.41 9.19 11.30
CA TYR A 118 8.53 10.64 11.34
C TYR A 118 7.56 11.19 12.38
N VAL A 119 8.05 12.10 13.22
CA VAL A 119 7.25 12.81 14.22
C VAL A 119 7.45 14.30 14.00
N ALA A 120 6.38 15.00 13.66
CA ALA A 120 6.42 16.45 13.45
C ALA A 120 6.79 17.17 14.76
N LYS A 121 7.48 18.31 14.62
CA LYS A 121 7.87 19.13 15.77
C LYS A 121 6.63 19.57 16.55
N GLY A 122 6.61 19.29 17.85
CA GLY A 122 5.49 19.62 18.75
C GLY A 122 4.51 18.48 18.96
N THR A 123 4.51 17.44 18.13
CA THR A 123 3.67 16.26 18.33
C THR A 123 4.17 15.45 19.52
N ARG A 124 3.26 15.15 20.45
CA ARG A 124 3.56 14.36 21.64
C ARG A 124 3.13 12.93 21.43
N ILE A 125 4.08 12.01 21.61
CA ILE A 125 3.81 10.57 21.62
C ILE A 125 4.37 9.97 22.90
N SER A 126 3.69 8.96 23.40
CA SER A 126 4.17 8.19 24.55
C SER A 126 5.27 7.21 24.14
N LYS A 127 6.12 6.86 25.07
CA LYS A 127 7.15 5.82 24.89
C LYS A 127 6.46 4.47 24.68
N SER A 128 6.77 3.78 23.61
CA SER A 128 6.22 2.44 23.35
C SER A 128 7.00 1.35 24.06
N ASN A 129 8.33 1.47 24.11
CA ASN A 129 9.20 0.49 24.72
C ASN A 129 9.99 1.15 25.87
N LEU A 130 9.72 0.72 27.10
CA LEU A 130 10.44 1.23 28.25
C LEU A 130 11.86 0.64 28.34
N GLY A 131 12.83 1.43 28.83
CA GLY A 131 14.21 1.00 28.97
C GLY A 131 15.20 2.17 28.86
N GLY A 132 16.22 2.03 28.02
CA GLY A 132 17.27 3.03 27.83
C GLY A 132 16.83 4.29 27.08
N LYS A 133 17.81 5.08 26.66
CA LYS A 133 17.58 6.39 26.00
C LYS A 133 17.71 6.34 24.49
N GLN A 134 17.79 5.14 23.89
CA GLN A 134 17.89 4.98 22.44
C GLN A 134 16.71 5.62 21.75
N GLU A 135 16.89 6.05 20.50
CA GLU A 135 15.89 6.80 19.71
C GLU A 135 15.28 7.98 20.52
N LYS A 136 16.11 8.75 21.18
CA LYS A 136 15.69 9.87 22.07
C LYS A 136 14.71 9.42 23.18
N GLY A 137 14.75 8.14 23.56
CA GLY A 137 13.90 7.54 24.57
C GLY A 137 12.50 7.10 24.06
N PHE A 138 12.21 7.24 22.78
CA PHE A 138 10.93 6.77 22.22
C PHE A 138 10.90 5.25 22.04
N ARG A 139 12.02 4.66 21.66
CA ARG A 139 12.14 3.22 21.43
C ARG A 139 13.47 2.72 22.00
N SER A 140 13.43 2.10 23.15
CA SER A 140 14.60 1.54 23.82
C SER A 140 15.12 0.29 23.12
N GLY A 141 16.40 -0.01 23.31
CA GLY A 141 17.10 -1.15 22.73
C GLY A 141 18.23 -0.69 21.80
N THR A 142 19.29 -1.48 21.72
CA THR A 142 20.44 -1.17 20.88
C THR A 142 20.01 -1.01 19.42
N GLU A 143 20.46 0.07 18.82
CA GLU A 143 20.13 0.38 17.41
C GLU A 143 20.77 -0.63 16.47
N ALA A 144 20.00 -1.13 15.50
CA ALA A 144 20.45 -2.07 14.47
C ALA A 144 21.24 -1.32 13.40
N LEU A 145 22.45 -0.82 13.72
CA LEU A 145 23.25 0.07 12.86
C LEU A 145 23.43 -0.44 11.43
N PRO A 146 23.71 -1.74 11.17
CA PRO A 146 23.82 -2.21 9.78
C PRO A 146 22.52 -2.02 8.99
N ASN A 147 21.36 -2.28 9.60
CA ASN A 147 20.06 -2.13 8.94
C ASN A 147 19.72 -0.65 8.73
N ILE A 148 20.05 0.19 9.71
CA ILE A 148 19.83 1.65 9.62
C ILE A 148 20.71 2.24 8.52
N ALA A 149 21.99 1.87 8.46
CA ALA A 149 22.90 2.30 7.41
C ALA A 149 22.41 1.85 6.02
N GLY A 150 22.01 0.57 5.89
CA GLY A 150 21.42 0.06 4.64
C GLY A 150 20.13 0.79 4.22
N PHE A 151 19.30 1.19 5.19
CA PHE A 151 18.14 2.00 4.91
C PHE A 151 18.53 3.42 4.46
N GLY A 152 19.53 4.04 5.12
CA GLY A 152 20.09 5.33 4.71
C GLY A 152 20.61 5.28 3.28
N SER A 153 21.40 4.26 2.93
CA SER A 153 21.91 4.07 1.56
C SER A 153 20.79 3.92 0.52
N ALA A 154 19.73 3.19 0.85
CA ALA A 154 18.56 3.10 -0.04
C ALA A 154 17.90 4.48 -0.26
N VAL A 155 17.80 5.30 0.79
CA VAL A 155 17.27 6.67 0.66
C VAL A 155 18.17 7.52 -0.24
N GLU A 156 19.49 7.48 -0.03
CA GLU A 156 20.46 8.24 -0.83
C GLU A 156 20.41 7.89 -2.32
N VAL A 157 20.25 6.60 -2.64
CA VAL A 157 20.16 6.11 -4.02
C VAL A 157 18.83 6.49 -4.68
N PHE A 158 17.72 6.29 -3.97
CA PHE A 158 16.39 6.36 -4.58
C PHE A 158 15.73 7.73 -4.48
N TYR A 159 16.06 8.54 -3.48
CA TYR A 159 15.44 9.85 -3.30
C TYR A 159 15.65 10.80 -4.50
N PRO A 160 16.85 10.93 -5.07
CA PRO A 160 17.07 11.86 -6.18
C PRO A 160 16.30 11.50 -7.46
N THR A 161 15.93 10.23 -7.64
CA THR A 161 15.35 9.69 -8.88
C THR A 161 13.87 9.32 -8.75
N ILE A 162 13.18 9.75 -7.66
CA ILE A 162 11.76 9.38 -7.43
C ILE A 162 10.89 9.70 -8.64
N LYS A 163 11.01 10.90 -9.21
CA LYS A 163 10.17 11.34 -10.33
C LYS A 163 10.42 10.51 -11.57
N GLU A 164 11.68 10.34 -11.95
CA GLU A 164 12.08 9.57 -13.13
C GLU A 164 11.64 8.11 -13.03
N ARG A 165 11.83 7.50 -11.85
CA ARG A 165 11.37 6.14 -11.58
C ARG A 165 9.85 6.02 -11.59
N PHE A 166 9.16 7.00 -11.05
CA PHE A 166 7.69 7.03 -11.09
C PHE A 166 7.18 7.07 -12.54
N GLU A 167 7.76 7.92 -13.39
CA GLU A 167 7.42 8.04 -14.81
C GLU A 167 7.73 6.74 -15.57
N TYR A 168 8.91 6.17 -15.33
CA TYR A 168 9.30 4.90 -15.94
C TYR A 168 8.36 3.74 -15.55
N VAL A 169 8.09 3.56 -14.26
CA VAL A 169 7.20 2.49 -13.80
C VAL A 169 5.75 2.75 -14.24
N SER A 170 5.35 4.02 -14.42
CA SER A 170 4.05 4.35 -15.01
C SER A 170 3.94 3.85 -16.44
N SER A 171 4.99 3.96 -17.25
CA SER A 171 5.01 3.40 -18.61
C SER A 171 4.92 1.88 -18.63
N LEU A 172 5.51 1.19 -17.64
CA LEU A 172 5.37 -0.27 -17.49
C LEU A 172 3.93 -0.67 -17.10
N LYS A 173 3.31 0.07 -16.18
CA LYS A 173 1.90 -0.15 -15.82
C LYS A 173 0.99 0.02 -17.03
N GLU A 174 1.18 1.09 -17.80
CA GLU A 174 0.41 1.35 -19.00
C GLU A 174 0.61 0.23 -20.05
N TYR A 175 1.84 -0.20 -20.25
CA TYR A 175 2.16 -1.31 -21.15
C TYR A 175 1.47 -2.62 -20.73
N LEU A 176 1.48 -2.96 -19.44
CA LEU A 176 0.74 -4.12 -18.93
C LEU A 176 -0.77 -3.99 -19.20
N ILE A 177 -1.37 -2.85 -18.85
CA ILE A 177 -2.81 -2.63 -19.02
C ILE A 177 -3.21 -2.75 -20.49
N ASN A 178 -2.44 -2.17 -21.40
CA ASN A 178 -2.67 -2.27 -22.83
C ASN A 178 -2.53 -3.72 -23.33
N SER A 179 -1.52 -4.46 -22.84
CA SER A 179 -1.27 -5.85 -23.23
C SER A 179 -2.39 -6.80 -22.78
N ILE A 180 -3.00 -6.55 -21.62
CA ILE A 180 -4.10 -7.41 -21.11
C ILE A 180 -5.49 -6.99 -21.58
N SER A 181 -5.67 -5.77 -22.09
CA SER A 181 -6.98 -5.20 -22.46
C SER A 181 -7.74 -6.01 -23.52
N LYS A 182 -7.02 -6.74 -24.37
CA LYS A 182 -7.58 -7.62 -25.40
C LYS A 182 -8.19 -8.92 -24.87
N TYR A 183 -7.96 -9.25 -23.58
CA TYR A 183 -8.44 -10.48 -22.97
C TYR A 183 -9.65 -10.21 -22.07
N ASN A 184 -10.86 -10.57 -22.51
CA ASN A 184 -12.11 -10.35 -21.78
C ASN A 184 -12.23 -11.17 -20.48
N TRP A 185 -11.37 -12.16 -20.28
CA TRP A 185 -11.29 -12.97 -19.05
C TRP A 185 -10.34 -12.36 -17.99
N ILE A 186 -9.66 -11.25 -18.29
CA ILE A 186 -8.92 -10.44 -17.31
C ILE A 186 -9.74 -9.22 -16.94
N SER A 187 -9.88 -8.95 -15.66
CA SER A 187 -10.47 -7.70 -15.14
C SER A 187 -9.40 -6.90 -14.42
N LEU A 188 -9.26 -5.60 -14.75
CA LEU A 188 -8.44 -4.67 -14.00
C LEU A 188 -9.18 -4.23 -12.74
N ASN A 189 -8.56 -4.40 -11.57
CA ASN A 189 -9.09 -4.01 -10.28
C ASN A 189 -8.46 -2.69 -9.77
N SER A 190 -7.26 -2.36 -10.25
CA SER A 190 -6.58 -1.11 -9.94
C SER A 190 -7.13 0.07 -10.71
N LYS A 191 -7.13 1.25 -10.12
CA LYS A 191 -7.40 2.52 -10.81
C LYS A 191 -6.24 2.88 -11.75
N LEU A 192 -6.55 3.54 -12.88
CA LEU A 192 -5.53 3.96 -13.86
C LEU A 192 -4.57 5.00 -13.25
N ASP A 193 -5.11 5.93 -12.47
CA ASP A 193 -4.41 7.02 -11.78
C ASP A 193 -3.80 6.60 -10.42
N GLY A 194 -3.93 5.32 -10.04
CA GLY A 194 -3.28 4.77 -8.86
C GLY A 194 -1.76 4.64 -9.01
N SER A 195 -1.10 4.25 -7.92
CA SER A 195 0.35 4.01 -7.89
C SER A 195 0.78 3.07 -9.03
N PRO A 196 1.81 3.41 -9.80
CA PRO A 196 2.26 2.57 -10.89
C PRO A 196 2.96 1.29 -10.42
N TYR A 197 3.41 1.28 -9.18
CA TYR A 197 4.15 0.14 -8.60
C TYR A 197 3.28 -1.06 -8.27
N ILE A 198 1.95 -0.93 -8.30
CA ILE A 198 1.01 -1.98 -7.92
C ILE A 198 -0.14 -2.02 -8.91
N VAL A 199 -0.33 -3.18 -9.53
CA VAL A 199 -1.47 -3.46 -10.41
C VAL A 199 -2.15 -4.72 -9.92
N ASN A 200 -3.45 -4.63 -9.65
CA ASN A 200 -4.29 -5.76 -9.27
C ASN A 200 -5.21 -6.11 -10.44
N ILE A 201 -5.22 -7.37 -10.82
CA ILE A 201 -6.07 -7.91 -11.87
C ILE A 201 -6.73 -9.21 -11.40
N SER A 202 -7.90 -9.54 -11.93
CA SER A 202 -8.54 -10.84 -11.70
C SER A 202 -8.54 -11.67 -12.98
N VAL A 203 -8.09 -12.93 -12.87
CA VAL A 203 -8.12 -13.92 -13.95
C VAL A 203 -9.39 -14.76 -13.80
N ARG A 204 -10.45 -14.39 -14.49
CA ARG A 204 -11.78 -14.99 -14.32
C ARG A 204 -11.78 -16.49 -14.53
N GLY A 205 -12.37 -17.21 -13.59
CA GLY A 205 -12.54 -18.67 -13.67
C GLY A 205 -11.38 -19.47 -13.07
N ILE A 206 -10.28 -18.83 -12.69
CA ILE A 206 -9.12 -19.51 -12.07
C ILE A 206 -8.86 -18.88 -10.71
N ARG A 207 -8.77 -19.69 -9.66
CA ARG A 207 -8.38 -19.21 -8.33
C ARG A 207 -6.95 -18.65 -8.37
N SER A 208 -6.75 -17.55 -7.65
CA SER A 208 -5.45 -16.87 -7.62
C SER A 208 -4.28 -17.78 -7.22
N GLU A 209 -4.48 -18.68 -6.24
CA GLU A 209 -3.46 -19.63 -5.81
C GLU A 209 -3.02 -20.59 -6.92
N ILE A 210 -3.97 -21.08 -7.73
CA ILE A 210 -3.68 -22.00 -8.84
C ILE A 210 -2.85 -21.26 -9.90
N MET A 211 -3.25 -20.04 -10.26
CA MET A 211 -2.51 -19.24 -11.23
C MET A 211 -1.13 -18.85 -10.69
N LEU A 212 -1.02 -18.56 -9.39
CA LEU A 212 0.26 -18.23 -8.75
C LEU A 212 1.25 -19.39 -8.88
N HIS A 213 0.85 -20.62 -8.52
CA HIS A 213 1.72 -21.79 -8.66
C HIS A 213 2.11 -22.08 -10.11
N PHE A 214 1.17 -21.91 -11.05
CA PHE A 214 1.47 -22.05 -12.48
C PHE A 214 2.54 -21.05 -12.94
N LEU A 215 2.48 -19.81 -12.45
CA LEU A 215 3.47 -18.76 -12.77
C LEU A 215 4.82 -19.01 -12.08
N GLU A 216 4.81 -19.51 -10.84
CA GLU A 216 6.04 -19.90 -10.11
C GLU A 216 6.85 -20.96 -10.87
N GLU A 217 6.19 -21.97 -11.50
CA GLU A 217 6.86 -22.95 -12.35
C GLU A 217 7.61 -22.32 -13.54
N LYS A 218 7.23 -21.09 -13.91
CA LYS A 218 7.85 -20.30 -14.97
C LYS A 218 8.81 -19.23 -14.46
N ASN A 219 9.16 -19.27 -13.17
CA ASN A 219 9.97 -18.26 -12.48
C ASN A 219 9.35 -16.85 -12.51
N ILE A 220 8.02 -16.75 -12.54
CA ILE A 220 7.28 -15.48 -12.45
C ILE A 220 6.63 -15.42 -11.06
N TYR A 221 7.12 -14.51 -10.23
CA TYR A 221 6.71 -14.39 -8.84
C TYR A 221 5.77 -13.19 -8.67
N ILE A 222 4.52 -13.48 -8.40
CA ILE A 222 3.47 -12.50 -8.10
C ILE A 222 2.87 -12.79 -6.71
N SER A 223 1.92 -11.98 -6.28
CA SER A 223 1.16 -12.25 -5.05
C SER A 223 -0.29 -12.55 -5.40
N SER A 224 -0.92 -13.47 -4.67
CA SER A 224 -2.38 -13.55 -4.68
C SER A 224 -2.97 -12.30 -4.05
N GLY A 225 -4.10 -11.82 -4.56
CA GLY A 225 -4.82 -10.66 -3.99
C GLY A 225 -5.36 -10.92 -2.57
N SER A 226 -5.40 -12.20 -2.18
CA SER A 226 -5.81 -12.68 -0.86
C SER A 226 -4.62 -13.06 0.04
N ALA A 227 -3.39 -12.68 -0.29
CA ALA A 227 -2.15 -13.15 0.35
C ALA A 227 -1.87 -12.53 1.72
N CYS A 228 -2.86 -12.43 2.57
CA CYS A 228 -2.64 -12.31 4.01
C CYS A 228 -3.49 -13.35 4.72
N SER A 229 -2.79 -14.28 5.41
CA SER A 229 -3.34 -15.28 6.32
C SER A 229 -4.17 -16.43 5.73
N LYS A 230 -3.51 -17.57 5.48
CA LYS A 230 -4.11 -18.92 5.53
C LYS A 230 -5.50 -19.11 4.88
N GLY A 231 -5.71 -18.59 3.65
CA GLY A 231 -6.96 -18.83 2.92
C GLY A 231 -8.12 -17.92 3.28
N GLU A 232 -7.93 -16.87 4.08
CA GLU A 232 -8.92 -15.83 4.26
C GLU A 232 -8.92 -14.86 3.08
N LYS A 233 -10.10 -14.57 2.55
CA LYS A 233 -10.30 -13.61 1.45
C LYS A 233 -9.85 -12.23 1.90
N SER A 234 -9.13 -11.49 1.06
CA SER A 234 -8.85 -10.09 1.31
C SER A 234 -10.15 -9.29 1.43
N GLY A 235 -10.44 -8.80 2.63
CA GLY A 235 -11.57 -7.91 2.84
C GLY A 235 -11.43 -6.58 2.11
N VAL A 236 -10.21 -6.20 1.71
CA VAL A 236 -9.90 -4.93 1.04
C VAL A 236 -10.51 -4.86 -0.36
N LEU A 237 -10.37 -5.90 -1.18
CA LEU A 237 -10.96 -5.92 -2.53
C LEU A 237 -12.49 -5.80 -2.49
N GLY A 238 -13.13 -6.46 -1.50
CA GLY A 238 -14.56 -6.31 -1.25
C GLY A 238 -14.98 -4.88 -0.91
N GLN A 239 -14.15 -4.14 -0.17
CA GLN A 239 -14.37 -2.72 0.13
C GLN A 239 -14.36 -1.86 -1.14
N PHE A 240 -13.58 -2.22 -2.15
CA PHE A 240 -13.57 -1.56 -3.46
C PHE A 240 -14.71 -2.03 -4.38
N GLY A 241 -15.68 -2.80 -3.89
CA GLY A 241 -16.83 -3.28 -4.67
C GLY A 241 -16.51 -4.46 -5.61
N ILE A 242 -15.32 -5.06 -5.47
CA ILE A 242 -14.93 -6.23 -6.25
C ILE A 242 -15.63 -7.45 -5.68
N SER A 243 -16.40 -8.14 -6.53
CA SER A 243 -17.16 -9.32 -6.11
C SER A 243 -16.26 -10.43 -5.57
N ASP A 244 -16.79 -11.26 -4.68
CA ASP A 244 -16.09 -12.41 -4.10
C ASP A 244 -15.44 -13.30 -5.17
N LYS A 245 -16.15 -13.54 -6.28
CA LYS A 245 -15.66 -14.36 -7.39
C LYS A 245 -14.42 -13.75 -8.07
N LEU A 246 -14.40 -12.43 -8.23
CA LEU A 246 -13.26 -11.73 -8.78
C LEU A 246 -12.12 -11.62 -7.75
N SER A 247 -12.44 -11.41 -6.49
CA SER A 247 -11.46 -11.37 -5.40
C SER A 247 -10.72 -12.70 -5.24
N ASP A 248 -11.41 -13.85 -5.40
CA ASP A 248 -10.81 -15.19 -5.34
C ASP A 248 -9.83 -15.46 -6.49
N SER A 249 -10.02 -14.77 -7.61
CA SER A 249 -9.16 -14.86 -8.81
C SER A 249 -8.17 -13.69 -8.94
N ALA A 250 -8.09 -12.83 -7.91
CA ALA A 250 -7.27 -11.63 -7.97
C ALA A 250 -5.79 -11.93 -7.72
N ILE A 251 -4.94 -11.40 -8.58
CA ILE A 251 -3.48 -11.43 -8.45
C ILE A 251 -2.94 -10.01 -8.46
N ARG A 252 -1.88 -9.79 -7.67
CA ARG A 252 -1.19 -8.50 -7.60
C ARG A 252 0.15 -8.57 -8.29
N VAL A 253 0.31 -7.77 -9.31
CA VAL A 253 1.58 -7.51 -9.98
C VAL A 253 2.24 -6.31 -9.32
N SER A 254 3.50 -6.47 -8.90
CA SER A 254 4.27 -5.39 -8.29
C SER A 254 5.48 -5.08 -9.16
N PHE A 255 5.68 -3.80 -9.47
CA PHE A 255 6.79 -3.32 -10.29
C PHE A 255 7.88 -2.67 -9.45
N CYS A 256 9.08 -2.67 -10.01
CA CYS A 256 10.20 -1.83 -9.58
C CYS A 256 10.94 -1.31 -10.82
N GLU A 257 11.92 -0.46 -10.60
CA GLU A 257 12.72 0.20 -11.65
C GLU A 257 13.60 -0.75 -12.49
N THR A 258 13.79 -1.99 -12.03
CA THR A 258 14.56 -2.99 -12.79
C THR A 258 13.72 -3.84 -13.73
N ASN A 259 12.39 -3.75 -13.63
CA ASN A 259 11.51 -4.45 -14.57
C ASN A 259 11.55 -3.82 -15.95
N THR A 260 11.25 -4.63 -16.96
CA THR A 260 11.22 -4.25 -18.37
C THR A 260 9.92 -4.70 -19.03
N THR A 261 9.66 -4.23 -20.25
CA THR A 261 8.52 -4.73 -21.05
C THR A 261 8.63 -6.23 -21.35
N LYS A 262 9.84 -6.81 -21.41
CA LYS A 262 10.04 -8.24 -21.60
C LYS A 262 9.49 -9.07 -20.42
N ASP A 263 9.60 -8.55 -19.19
CA ASP A 263 9.03 -9.22 -18.01
C ASP A 263 7.51 -9.21 -18.08
N ILE A 264 6.94 -8.13 -18.63
CA ILE A 264 5.48 -8.01 -18.82
C ILE A 264 5.01 -8.95 -19.94
N ASP A 265 5.74 -9.03 -21.05
CA ASP A 265 5.44 -9.98 -22.13
C ASP A 265 5.46 -11.42 -21.60
N ALA A 266 6.49 -11.79 -20.85
CA ALA A 266 6.59 -13.11 -20.22
C ALA A 266 5.41 -13.40 -19.26
N LEU A 267 5.01 -12.41 -18.47
CA LEU A 267 3.84 -12.54 -17.58
C LEU A 267 2.56 -12.74 -18.39
N VAL A 268 2.32 -11.91 -19.43
CA VAL A 268 1.10 -11.98 -20.24
C VAL A 268 1.01 -13.32 -21.00
N ASP A 269 2.10 -13.77 -21.59
CA ASP A 269 2.18 -15.06 -22.29
C ASP A 269 1.90 -16.22 -21.34
N ALA A 270 2.48 -16.17 -20.13
CA ALA A 270 2.25 -17.19 -19.11
C ALA A 270 0.80 -17.18 -18.57
N LEU A 271 0.18 -15.99 -18.44
CA LEU A 271 -1.24 -15.88 -18.07
C LEU A 271 -2.13 -16.52 -19.14
N VAL A 272 -1.85 -16.27 -20.43
CA VAL A 272 -2.61 -16.85 -21.55
C VAL A 272 -2.44 -18.37 -21.59
N GLU A 273 -1.22 -18.85 -21.43
CA GLU A 273 -0.95 -20.29 -21.39
C GLU A 273 -1.66 -20.97 -20.21
N GLY A 274 -1.54 -20.37 -19.01
CA GLY A 274 -2.18 -20.88 -17.79
C GLY A 274 -3.70 -20.90 -17.92
N TYR A 275 -4.30 -19.82 -18.44
CA TYR A 275 -5.73 -19.75 -18.68
C TYR A 275 -6.22 -20.88 -19.60
N ASN A 276 -5.51 -21.14 -20.70
CA ASN A 276 -5.88 -22.19 -21.64
C ASN A 276 -5.66 -23.61 -21.10
N LYS A 277 -4.61 -23.84 -20.30
CA LYS A 277 -4.31 -25.16 -19.73
C LYS A 277 -5.23 -25.52 -18.58
N ILE A 278 -5.42 -24.60 -17.63
CA ILE A 278 -6.15 -24.86 -16.38
C ILE A 278 -7.65 -25.00 -16.62
N LEU A 279 -8.25 -24.24 -17.55
CA LEU A 279 -9.68 -24.33 -17.85
C LEU A 279 -10.04 -25.51 -18.78
N LYS A 280 -9.06 -26.11 -19.44
CA LYS A 280 -9.29 -27.29 -20.31
C LYS A 280 -9.00 -28.63 -19.62
N SER A 281 -8.40 -28.57 -18.42
CA SER A 281 -8.18 -29.73 -17.54
C SER A 281 -9.40 -29.93 -16.63
#